data_dc84cc288aa005aaed51bf76c051e366
#
_entry.id   dc84cc288aa005aaed51bf76c051e366
#
_cell.length_a   1.000
_cell.length_b   1.000
_cell.length_c   1.000
_cell.angle_alpha   90.00
_cell.angle_beta   90.00
_cell.angle_gamma   90.00
#
_symmetry.space_group_name_H-M   'P 1'
#
loop_
_entity.id
_entity.type
_entity.pdbx_description
1 polymer ?
#
loop_
_entity_poly.entity_id
_entity_poly.type
_entity_poly.pdbx_seq_one_letter_code
_entity_poly.pdbx_strand_id
1 'polypeptide(L)'
;ASLVGSEMCIRDSDLEEKMFFRDSRYFYQREANGKKVFWGRGNGWVLGGLTEMLKDLPKKNSYRNFYEELFVEMCGRMVEIQQPDGFWHASLLDPETYAAPETSCTNFIIYALAYGINEGLLDKATYLPTLLKSWKAVLGTIDSEGKLGYVQPIGADPKKVTKDMTEVYGVGAFLMAGTELYKICLLYTSPSPRD
;
A
#
# COMPACT_ATOMS: atom_id res chain seq x y z
N ALA A 1 26.11 0.97 -8.86
CA ALA A 1 24.86 0.17 -8.95
C ALA A 1 23.63 0.91 -8.41
N SER A 2 23.74 2.12 -7.86
CA SER A 2 22.59 2.74 -7.15
C SER A 2 21.87 3.85 -7.94
N LEU A 3 22.43 4.39 -8.99
CA LEU A 3 21.83 5.48 -9.76
C LEU A 3 20.62 5.03 -10.61
N VAL A 4 20.64 3.81 -11.13
CA VAL A 4 19.56 3.29 -12.00
C VAL A 4 18.23 3.16 -11.25
N GLY A 5 18.24 2.78 -9.98
CA GLY A 5 17.02 2.65 -9.17
C GLY A 5 16.37 4.00 -8.85
N SER A 6 17.15 5.00 -8.46
CA SER A 6 16.63 6.33 -8.15
C SER A 6 16.14 7.08 -9.38
N GLU A 7 16.82 6.97 -10.52
CA GLU A 7 16.36 7.58 -11.78
C GLU A 7 15.07 6.94 -12.31
N MET A 8 14.90 5.64 -12.18
CA MET A 8 13.64 4.97 -12.53
C MET A 8 12.49 5.42 -11.63
N CYS A 9 12.71 5.52 -10.33
CA CYS A 9 11.69 6.02 -9.39
C CYS A 9 11.29 7.46 -9.71
N ILE A 10 12.24 8.34 -10.02
CA ILE A 10 11.96 9.74 -10.37
C ILE A 10 11.21 9.82 -11.71
N ARG A 11 11.59 9.03 -12.71
CA ARG A 11 11.00 9.08 -14.05
C ARG A 11 9.56 8.59 -14.11
N ASP A 12 9.24 7.53 -13.38
CA ASP A 12 7.93 6.87 -13.46
C ASP A 12 6.96 7.37 -12.37
N SER A 13 7.37 8.35 -11.53
CA SER A 13 6.50 9.02 -10.56
C SER A 13 5.68 10.13 -11.20
N ASP A 14 4.45 10.27 -10.72
CA ASP A 14 3.58 11.42 -11.00
C ASP A 14 3.54 12.32 -9.77
N LEU A 15 4.11 13.52 -9.88
CA LEU A 15 4.24 14.46 -8.76
C LEU A 15 2.91 15.06 -8.30
N GLU A 16 1.92 15.14 -9.19
CA GLU A 16 0.59 15.63 -8.86
C GLU A 16 -0.21 14.58 -8.06
N GLU A 17 -0.20 13.34 -8.55
CA GLU A 17 -0.97 12.25 -7.94
C GLU A 17 -0.20 11.53 -6.81
N LYS A 18 1.10 11.81 -6.63
CA LYS A 18 1.97 11.17 -5.63
C LYS A 18 1.97 9.64 -5.75
N MET A 19 1.88 9.15 -6.97
CA MET A 19 1.80 7.74 -7.33
C MET A 19 2.75 7.41 -8.47
N PHE A 20 2.93 6.12 -8.73
CA PHE A 20 3.83 5.63 -9.77
C PHE A 20 3.05 5.01 -10.92
N PHE A 21 3.37 5.42 -12.14
CA PHE A 21 3.01 4.65 -13.32
C PHE A 21 3.74 3.31 -13.29
N ARG A 22 3.14 2.30 -13.88
CA ARG A 22 3.82 1.01 -14.02
C ARG A 22 5.14 1.14 -14.81
N ASP A 23 5.11 1.91 -15.89
CA ASP A 23 6.23 2.30 -16.74
C ASP A 23 5.78 3.38 -17.74
N SER A 24 6.70 3.87 -18.57
CA SER A 24 6.47 4.96 -19.52
C SER A 24 5.33 4.69 -20.55
N ARG A 25 4.94 3.45 -20.79
CA ARG A 25 3.83 3.12 -21.70
C ARG A 25 2.49 3.60 -21.17
N TYR A 26 2.38 3.83 -19.86
CA TYR A 26 1.15 4.28 -19.19
C TYR A 26 1.04 5.80 -19.02
N PHE A 27 2.05 6.59 -19.31
CA PHE A 27 2.03 8.05 -19.10
C PHE A 27 0.87 8.75 -19.81
N TYR A 28 0.52 8.29 -20.99
CA TYR A 28 -0.53 8.88 -21.81
C TYR A 28 -1.82 8.05 -21.87
N GLN A 29 -1.83 6.90 -21.24
CA GLN A 29 -3.03 6.08 -21.14
C GLN A 29 -4.02 6.68 -20.13
N ARG A 30 -5.30 6.45 -20.38
CA ARG A 30 -6.37 6.89 -19.48
C ARG A 30 -7.32 5.73 -19.21
N GLU A 31 -7.89 5.73 -18.01
CA GLU A 31 -8.97 4.85 -17.60
C GLU A 31 -10.27 5.25 -18.29
N ALA A 32 -11.32 4.43 -18.15
CA ALA A 32 -12.63 4.68 -18.73
C ALA A 32 -13.23 6.03 -18.28
N ASN A 33 -12.93 6.46 -17.05
CA ASN A 33 -13.34 7.75 -16.49
C ASN A 33 -12.46 8.93 -16.92
N GLY A 34 -11.47 8.73 -17.80
CA GLY A 34 -10.55 9.74 -18.31
C GLY A 34 -9.36 10.06 -17.39
N LYS A 35 -9.26 9.46 -16.20
CA LYS A 35 -8.13 9.66 -15.26
C LYS A 35 -6.89 8.87 -15.69
N LYS A 36 -5.74 9.23 -15.11
CA LYS A 36 -4.45 8.52 -15.30
C LYS A 36 -4.56 7.08 -14.80
N VAL A 37 -3.83 6.15 -15.43
CA VAL A 37 -3.81 4.74 -15.03
C VAL A 37 -2.78 4.50 -13.93
N PHE A 38 -3.25 4.29 -12.71
CA PHE A 38 -2.40 3.87 -11.59
C PHE A 38 -2.82 2.52 -11.06
N TRP A 39 -2.02 1.52 -11.37
CA TRP A 39 -2.26 0.16 -10.94
C TRP A 39 -2.08 0.00 -9.43
N GLY A 40 -3.14 -0.43 -8.74
CA GLY A 40 -3.17 -0.54 -7.29
C GLY A 40 -2.05 -1.41 -6.74
N ARG A 41 -1.92 -2.66 -7.22
CA ARG A 41 -0.85 -3.55 -6.77
C ARG A 41 0.54 -3.02 -7.10
N GLY A 42 0.73 -2.35 -8.24
CA GLY A 42 2.00 -1.73 -8.58
C GLY A 42 2.43 -0.70 -7.54
N ASN A 43 1.53 0.20 -7.16
CA ASN A 43 1.76 1.19 -6.11
C ASN A 43 1.88 0.56 -4.71
N GLY A 44 1.12 -0.50 -4.44
CA GLY A 44 1.29 -1.31 -3.24
C GLY A 44 2.71 -1.89 -3.12
N TRP A 45 3.28 -2.43 -4.20
CA TRP A 45 4.67 -2.91 -4.23
C TRP A 45 5.69 -1.79 -4.00
N VAL A 46 5.44 -0.57 -4.52
CA VAL A 46 6.32 0.58 -4.26
C VAL A 46 6.32 0.90 -2.77
N LEU A 47 5.15 1.01 -2.13
CA LEU A 47 5.04 1.26 -0.69
C LEU A 47 5.64 0.13 0.15
N GLY A 48 5.38 -1.13 -0.20
CA GLY A 48 6.00 -2.28 0.46
C GLY A 48 7.52 -2.26 0.36
N GLY A 49 8.05 -1.97 -0.84
CA GLY A 49 9.48 -1.85 -1.08
C GLY A 49 10.13 -0.68 -0.34
N LEU A 50 9.47 0.50 -0.29
CA LEU A 50 9.91 1.64 0.51
C LEU A 50 9.95 1.30 1.99
N THR A 51 8.95 0.57 2.49
CA THR A 51 8.89 0.12 3.88
C THR A 51 10.08 -0.78 4.22
N GLU A 52 10.35 -1.81 3.41
CA GLU A 52 11.50 -2.70 3.63
C GLU A 52 12.82 -1.95 3.54
N MET A 53 12.96 -1.08 2.54
CA MET A 53 14.17 -0.28 2.39
C MET A 53 14.38 0.64 3.59
N LEU A 54 13.36 1.31 4.11
CA LEU A 54 13.47 2.21 5.26
C LEU A 54 13.79 1.45 6.56
N LYS A 55 13.40 0.18 6.69
CA LYS A 55 13.81 -0.69 7.80
C LYS A 55 15.32 -0.92 7.82
N ASP A 56 15.90 -1.18 6.65
CA ASP A 56 17.30 -1.55 6.53
C ASP A 56 18.24 -0.34 6.32
N LEU A 57 17.71 0.79 5.83
CA LEU A 57 18.51 1.97 5.53
C LEU A 57 18.94 2.66 6.82
N PRO A 58 20.27 2.82 7.07
CA PRO A 58 20.75 3.49 8.27
C PRO A 58 20.19 4.91 8.43
N LYS A 59 19.84 5.32 9.65
CA LYS A 59 19.28 6.66 9.95
C LYS A 59 20.19 7.82 9.49
N LYS A 60 21.50 7.61 9.40
CA LYS A 60 22.48 8.61 8.92
C LYS A 60 22.74 8.56 7.42
N ASN A 61 22.02 7.74 6.66
CA ASN A 61 22.18 7.66 5.20
C ASN A 61 21.70 8.96 4.56
N SER A 62 22.47 9.52 3.63
CA SER A 62 22.17 10.81 2.99
C SER A 62 20.89 10.82 2.15
N TYR A 63 20.43 9.66 1.69
CA TYR A 63 19.19 9.53 0.91
C TYR A 63 17.96 9.21 1.76
N ARG A 64 18.12 9.00 3.07
CA ARG A 64 17.02 8.58 3.94
C ARG A 64 15.86 9.57 3.94
N ASN A 65 16.15 10.86 4.08
CA ASN A 65 15.12 11.89 4.08
C ASN A 65 14.29 11.88 2.80
N PHE A 66 14.94 11.74 1.64
CA PHE A 66 14.23 11.63 0.36
C PHE A 66 13.23 10.47 0.34
N TYR A 67 13.63 9.30 0.85
CA TYR A 67 12.74 8.14 0.87
C TYR A 67 11.65 8.23 1.93
N GLU A 68 11.93 8.86 3.07
CA GLU A 68 10.91 9.15 4.10
C GLU A 68 9.86 10.15 3.57
N GLU A 69 10.26 11.21 2.89
CA GLU A 69 9.36 12.17 2.27
C GLU A 69 8.48 11.50 1.20
N LEU A 70 9.08 10.74 0.30
CA LEU A 70 8.35 9.98 -0.72
C LEU A 70 7.33 9.01 -0.09
N PHE A 71 7.73 8.28 0.96
CA PHE A 71 6.88 7.37 1.70
C PHE A 71 5.68 8.10 2.32
N VAL A 72 5.91 9.23 2.99
CA VAL A 72 4.87 10.03 3.65
C VAL A 72 3.90 10.60 2.61
N GLU A 73 4.39 11.15 1.51
CA GLU A 73 3.55 11.68 0.42
C GLU A 73 2.65 10.60 -0.18
N MET A 74 3.20 9.43 -0.50
CA MET A 74 2.41 8.30 -1.01
C MET A 74 1.37 7.83 0.00
N CYS A 75 1.74 7.68 1.28
CA CYS A 75 0.80 7.28 2.33
C CYS A 75 -0.34 8.29 2.49
N GLY A 76 -0.03 9.59 2.43
CA GLY A 76 -1.04 10.65 2.44
C GLY A 76 -2.02 10.50 1.29
N ARG A 77 -1.51 10.31 0.08
CA ARG A 77 -2.35 10.12 -1.11
C ARG A 77 -3.23 8.86 -1.00
N MET A 78 -2.70 7.77 -0.47
CA MET A 78 -3.50 6.56 -0.25
C MET A 78 -4.70 6.83 0.68
N VAL A 79 -4.51 7.58 1.75
CA VAL A 79 -5.64 7.93 2.67
C VAL A 79 -6.74 8.70 1.93
N GLU A 80 -6.37 9.67 1.08
CA GLU A 80 -7.33 10.48 0.32
C GLU A 80 -8.19 9.66 -0.65
N ILE A 81 -7.62 8.60 -1.25
CA ILE A 81 -8.29 7.81 -2.29
C ILE A 81 -8.84 6.47 -1.78
N GLN A 82 -8.81 6.22 -0.45
CA GLN A 82 -9.43 5.03 0.11
C GLN A 82 -10.92 4.98 -0.21
N GLN A 83 -11.39 3.84 -0.72
CA GLN A 83 -12.80 3.69 -1.06
C GLN A 83 -13.69 3.51 0.20
N PRO A 84 -15.00 3.78 0.08
CA PRO A 84 -15.94 3.62 1.19
C PRO A 84 -15.99 2.22 1.80
N ASP A 85 -15.71 1.18 1.00
CA ASP A 85 -15.63 -0.22 1.44
C ASP A 85 -14.35 -0.56 2.22
N GLY A 86 -13.39 0.36 2.30
CA GLY A 86 -12.13 0.19 3.02
C GLY A 86 -10.98 -0.35 2.17
N PHE A 87 -11.19 -0.61 0.91
CA PHE A 87 -10.17 -1.11 -0.01
C PHE A 87 -9.55 -0.02 -0.88
N TRP A 88 -8.45 -0.38 -1.51
CA TRP A 88 -7.95 0.20 -2.75
C TRP A 88 -8.14 -0.85 -3.84
N HIS A 89 -8.76 -0.44 -4.94
CA HIS A 89 -9.12 -1.34 -6.02
C HIS A 89 -7.98 -1.52 -7.02
N ALA A 90 -8.17 -2.39 -8.02
CA ALA A 90 -7.13 -2.69 -8.99
C ALA A 90 -6.65 -1.46 -9.76
N SER A 91 -7.54 -0.50 -10.09
CA SER A 91 -7.19 0.85 -10.50
C SER A 91 -7.47 1.84 -9.37
N LEU A 92 -6.45 2.64 -8.98
CA LEU A 92 -6.55 3.56 -7.85
C LEU A 92 -7.44 4.78 -8.15
N LEU A 93 -7.54 5.21 -9.41
CA LEU A 93 -8.33 6.36 -9.80
C LEU A 93 -9.60 6.01 -10.60
N ASP A 94 -9.84 4.73 -10.89
CA ASP A 94 -11.09 4.26 -11.50
C ASP A 94 -11.67 3.05 -10.76
N PRO A 95 -12.04 3.23 -9.48
CA PRO A 95 -12.57 2.13 -8.67
C PRO A 95 -13.93 1.64 -9.17
N GLU A 96 -14.69 2.44 -9.92
CA GLU A 96 -16.00 2.04 -10.46
C GLU A 96 -15.87 0.98 -11.54
N THR A 97 -14.91 1.12 -12.45
CA THR A 97 -14.64 0.10 -13.49
C THR A 97 -14.10 -1.19 -12.86
N TYR A 98 -13.36 -1.08 -11.76
CA TYR A 98 -12.74 -2.20 -11.03
C TYR A 98 -13.34 -2.33 -9.63
N ALA A 99 -14.66 -2.45 -9.53
CA ALA A 99 -15.41 -2.37 -8.28
C ALA A 99 -15.15 -3.50 -7.26
N ALA A 100 -14.49 -4.58 -7.65
CA ALA A 100 -14.13 -5.65 -6.72
C ALA A 100 -12.96 -5.23 -5.82
N PRO A 101 -12.92 -5.70 -4.53
CA PRO A 101 -11.75 -5.56 -3.69
C PRO A 101 -10.48 -6.06 -4.37
N GLU A 102 -9.33 -5.42 -4.07
CA GLU A 102 -8.02 -5.95 -4.45
C GLU A 102 -7.16 -6.06 -3.18
N THR A 103 -7.04 -7.28 -2.68
CA THR A 103 -6.48 -7.52 -1.34
C THR A 103 -4.96 -7.41 -1.30
N SER A 104 -4.24 -7.69 -2.38
CA SER A 104 -2.78 -7.55 -2.38
C SER A 104 -2.34 -6.10 -2.28
N CYS A 105 -2.94 -5.20 -3.06
CA CYS A 105 -2.71 -3.76 -2.96
C CYS A 105 -3.04 -3.26 -1.56
N THR A 106 -4.25 -3.58 -1.08
CA THR A 106 -4.75 -3.13 0.21
C THR A 106 -3.83 -3.58 1.35
N ASN A 107 -3.34 -4.82 1.33
CA ASN A 107 -2.43 -5.31 2.37
C ASN A 107 -1.06 -4.64 2.35
N PHE A 108 -0.48 -4.34 1.19
CA PHE A 108 0.76 -3.57 1.11
C PHE A 108 0.58 -2.14 1.65
N ILE A 109 -0.56 -1.51 1.39
CA ILE A 109 -0.84 -0.18 1.94
C ILE A 109 -1.05 -0.24 3.46
N ILE A 110 -1.81 -1.23 3.98
CA ILE A 110 -1.95 -1.46 5.43
C ILE A 110 -0.57 -1.64 6.07
N TYR A 111 0.29 -2.46 5.47
CA TYR A 111 1.65 -2.70 5.93
C TYR A 111 2.45 -1.41 6.04
N ALA A 112 2.43 -0.57 5.00
CA ALA A 112 3.14 0.71 4.99
C ALA A 112 2.57 1.68 6.05
N LEU A 113 1.25 1.84 6.11
CA LEU A 113 0.61 2.72 7.10
C LEU A 113 0.94 2.29 8.54
N ALA A 114 0.87 0.98 8.83
CA ALA A 114 1.19 0.45 10.15
C ALA A 114 2.66 0.68 10.53
N TYR A 115 3.59 0.41 9.60
CA TYR A 115 5.01 0.71 9.77
C TYR A 115 5.26 2.20 10.02
N GLY A 116 4.68 3.06 9.19
CA GLY A 116 4.85 4.51 9.34
C GLY A 116 4.36 5.04 10.69
N ILE A 117 3.26 4.50 11.22
CA ILE A 117 2.77 4.80 12.57
C ILE A 117 3.75 4.27 13.63
N ASN A 118 4.25 3.04 13.51
CA ASN A 118 5.17 2.43 14.47
C ASN A 118 6.49 3.18 14.55
N GLU A 119 7.00 3.68 13.42
CA GLU A 119 8.27 4.43 13.36
C GLU A 119 8.11 5.94 13.61
N GLY A 120 6.87 6.43 13.82
CA GLY A 120 6.60 7.85 14.02
C GLY A 120 6.75 8.72 12.76
N LEU A 121 6.77 8.11 11.58
CA LEU A 121 6.77 8.82 10.29
C LEU A 121 5.39 9.36 9.93
N LEU A 122 4.34 8.70 10.40
CA LEU A 122 2.93 9.06 10.18
C LEU A 122 2.25 9.37 11.49
N ASP A 123 1.48 10.47 11.52
CA ASP A 123 0.67 10.82 12.68
C ASP A 123 -0.43 9.78 12.91
N LYS A 124 -0.40 9.14 14.06
CA LYS A 124 -1.31 8.08 14.40
C LYS A 124 -2.77 8.49 14.36
N ALA A 125 -3.12 9.67 14.88
CA ALA A 125 -4.51 10.11 14.94
C ALA A 125 -5.11 10.25 13.54
N THR A 126 -4.30 10.65 12.57
CA THR A 126 -4.69 10.85 11.17
C THR A 126 -4.81 9.52 10.41
N TYR A 127 -3.84 8.60 10.58
CA TYR A 127 -3.72 7.43 9.70
C TYR A 127 -4.37 6.15 10.26
N LEU A 128 -4.50 6.01 11.59
CA LEU A 128 -5.05 4.81 12.21
C LEU A 128 -6.51 4.51 11.82
N PRO A 129 -7.43 5.47 11.68
CA PRO A 129 -8.80 5.18 11.25
C PRO A 129 -8.87 4.50 9.88
N THR A 130 -8.12 5.02 8.88
CA THR A 130 -8.00 4.44 7.53
C THR A 130 -7.45 3.01 7.59
N LEU A 131 -6.38 2.82 8.34
CA LEU A 131 -5.74 1.52 8.53
C LEU A 131 -6.68 0.49 9.13
N LEU A 132 -7.39 0.82 10.22
CA LEU A 132 -8.32 -0.10 10.88
C LEU A 132 -9.53 -0.43 10.01
N LYS A 133 -10.03 0.55 9.23
CA LYS A 133 -11.10 0.34 8.27
C LYS A 133 -10.68 -0.69 7.21
N SER A 134 -9.49 -0.55 6.63
CA SER A 134 -8.96 -1.49 5.65
C SER A 134 -8.72 -2.88 6.24
N TRP A 135 -8.12 -2.95 7.43
CA TRP A 135 -7.86 -4.23 8.08
C TRP A 135 -9.15 -5.01 8.31
N LYS A 136 -10.18 -4.34 8.85
CA LYS A 136 -11.50 -4.95 9.03
C LYS A 136 -12.10 -5.44 7.70
N ALA A 137 -11.96 -4.67 6.64
CA ALA A 137 -12.44 -5.04 5.31
C ALA A 137 -11.71 -6.28 4.77
N VAL A 138 -10.38 -6.33 4.88
CA VAL A 138 -9.56 -7.48 4.44
C VAL A 138 -9.91 -8.75 5.20
N LEU A 139 -10.14 -8.69 6.51
CA LEU A 139 -10.56 -9.87 7.28
C LEU A 139 -11.87 -10.47 6.74
N GLY A 140 -12.76 -9.66 6.18
CA GLY A 140 -13.99 -10.11 5.53
C GLY A 140 -13.79 -10.84 4.19
N THR A 141 -12.59 -10.84 3.65
CA THR A 141 -12.26 -11.55 2.39
C THR A 141 -11.65 -12.93 2.62
N ILE A 142 -11.41 -13.31 3.87
CA ILE A 142 -10.93 -14.64 4.24
C ILE A 142 -12.14 -15.57 4.34
N ASP A 143 -12.09 -16.69 3.65
CA ASP A 143 -13.17 -17.68 3.69
C ASP A 143 -13.11 -18.59 4.94
N SER A 144 -14.06 -19.50 5.05
CA SER A 144 -14.16 -20.44 6.18
C SER A 144 -13.00 -21.43 6.29
N GLU A 145 -12.22 -21.59 5.24
CA GLU A 145 -11.03 -22.46 5.20
C GLU A 145 -9.73 -21.67 5.46
N GLY A 146 -9.84 -20.36 5.69
CA GLY A 146 -8.71 -19.47 5.95
C GLY A 146 -8.01 -18.98 4.68
N LYS A 147 -8.61 -19.13 3.50
CA LYS A 147 -8.07 -18.66 2.23
C LYS A 147 -8.35 -17.17 2.04
N LEU A 148 -7.32 -16.39 1.80
CA LEU A 148 -7.43 -14.99 1.39
C LEU A 148 -7.87 -14.91 -0.08
N GLY A 149 -9.01 -14.29 -0.33
CA GLY A 149 -9.55 -14.06 -1.68
C GLY A 149 -9.23 -12.69 -2.26
N TYR A 150 -9.73 -12.44 -3.47
CA TYR A 150 -9.62 -11.16 -4.17
C TYR A 150 -8.19 -10.69 -4.41
N VAL A 151 -7.26 -11.60 -4.63
CA VAL A 151 -5.88 -11.27 -5.03
C VAL A 151 -5.81 -11.27 -6.55
N GLN A 152 -5.55 -10.13 -7.16
CA GLN A 152 -5.37 -10.06 -8.62
C GLN A 152 -4.23 -10.98 -9.07
N PRO A 153 -4.42 -11.87 -10.05
CA PRO A 153 -3.35 -12.72 -10.60
C PRO A 153 -2.21 -11.92 -11.22
N ILE A 154 -1.08 -12.57 -11.46
CA ILE A 154 0.10 -11.96 -12.09
C ILE A 154 -0.30 -11.18 -13.35
N GLY A 155 0.13 -9.93 -13.44
CA GLY A 155 -0.23 -9.02 -14.53
C GLY A 155 0.63 -7.76 -14.51
N ALA A 156 0.29 -6.81 -15.39
CA ALA A 156 1.02 -5.57 -15.58
C ALA A 156 0.15 -4.31 -15.46
N ASP A 157 -1.16 -4.48 -15.33
CA ASP A 157 -2.16 -3.42 -15.34
C ASP A 157 -3.37 -3.81 -14.47
N PRO A 158 -4.31 -2.90 -14.20
CA PRO A 158 -5.56 -3.20 -13.53
C PRO A 158 -6.35 -4.30 -14.25
N LYS A 159 -6.82 -5.30 -13.51
CA LYS A 159 -7.69 -6.38 -14.00
C LYS A 159 -8.82 -6.62 -13.00
N LYS A 160 -9.91 -7.14 -13.51
CA LYS A 160 -11.04 -7.58 -12.66
C LYS A 160 -10.60 -8.74 -11.77
N VAL A 161 -11.02 -8.68 -10.51
CA VAL A 161 -10.68 -9.64 -9.48
C VAL A 161 -11.95 -10.33 -9.00
N THR A 162 -11.85 -11.60 -8.61
CA THR A 162 -12.95 -12.38 -8.04
C THR A 162 -12.57 -12.97 -6.68
N LYS A 163 -13.57 -13.38 -5.92
CA LYS A 163 -13.40 -13.95 -4.57
C LYS A 163 -12.45 -15.15 -4.55
N ASP A 164 -12.45 -15.97 -5.60
CA ASP A 164 -11.68 -17.22 -5.61
C ASP A 164 -10.21 -17.03 -6.00
N MET A 165 -9.86 -15.84 -6.51
CA MET A 165 -8.48 -15.50 -6.89
C MET A 165 -7.62 -15.31 -5.66
N THR A 166 -6.51 -16.06 -5.56
CA THR A 166 -5.51 -15.94 -4.52
C THR A 166 -4.13 -16.18 -5.10
N GLU A 167 -3.12 -15.53 -4.51
CA GLU A 167 -1.71 -15.63 -4.91
C GLU A 167 -0.81 -15.50 -3.69
N VAL A 168 0.34 -16.15 -3.72
CA VAL A 168 1.28 -16.18 -2.60
C VAL A 168 1.74 -14.80 -2.13
N TYR A 169 1.92 -13.85 -3.04
CA TYR A 169 2.31 -12.49 -2.68
C TYR A 169 1.19 -11.71 -1.96
N GLY A 170 -0.08 -12.02 -2.24
CA GLY A 170 -1.21 -11.43 -1.50
C GLY A 170 -1.23 -11.93 -0.05
N VAL A 171 -1.01 -13.23 0.15
CA VAL A 171 -0.87 -13.82 1.49
C VAL A 171 0.36 -13.27 2.21
N GLY A 172 1.49 -13.14 1.53
CA GLY A 172 2.70 -12.54 2.09
C GLY A 172 2.45 -11.11 2.58
N ALA A 173 1.81 -10.26 1.75
CA ALA A 173 1.46 -8.90 2.13
C ALA A 173 0.49 -8.85 3.33
N PHE A 174 -0.49 -9.77 3.39
CA PHE A 174 -1.39 -9.89 4.54
C PHE A 174 -0.66 -10.22 5.84
N LEU A 175 0.29 -11.15 5.81
CA LEU A 175 1.10 -11.51 6.99
C LEU A 175 2.00 -10.36 7.44
N MET A 176 2.61 -9.64 6.49
CA MET A 176 3.41 -8.45 6.79
C MET A 176 2.54 -7.34 7.42
N ALA A 177 1.37 -7.07 6.85
CA ALA A 177 0.40 -6.11 7.39
C ALA A 177 -0.02 -6.48 8.82
N GLY A 178 -0.41 -7.75 9.05
CA GLY A 178 -0.79 -8.23 10.37
C GLY A 178 0.31 -8.13 11.40
N THR A 179 1.56 -8.38 11.01
CA THR A 179 2.73 -8.26 11.89
C THR A 179 2.97 -6.82 12.34
N GLU A 180 2.90 -5.84 11.43
CA GLU A 180 3.07 -4.42 11.80
C GLU A 180 1.88 -3.90 12.61
N LEU A 181 0.66 -4.36 12.31
CA LEU A 181 -0.52 -4.01 13.07
C LEU A 181 -0.45 -4.54 14.51
N TYR A 182 0.04 -5.76 14.68
CA TYR A 182 0.25 -6.37 16.00
C TYR A 182 1.17 -5.53 16.89
N LYS A 183 2.23 -4.94 16.34
CA LYS A 183 3.12 -4.03 17.08
C LYS A 183 2.37 -2.80 17.61
N ILE A 184 1.46 -2.21 16.80
CA ILE A 184 0.60 -1.11 17.27
C ILE A 184 -0.22 -1.54 18.49
N CYS A 185 -0.79 -2.75 18.46
CA CYS A 185 -1.59 -3.27 19.58
C CYS A 185 -0.75 -3.50 20.84
N LEU A 186 0.47 -4.05 20.72
CA LEU A 186 1.37 -4.29 21.84
C LEU A 186 1.78 -3.02 22.59
N LEU A 187 1.99 -1.91 21.85
CA LEU A 187 2.33 -0.62 22.45
C LEU A 187 1.21 -0.08 23.36
N TYR A 188 -0.03 -0.58 23.22
CA TYR A 188 -1.17 -0.21 24.07
C TYR A 188 -1.43 -1.16 25.24
N THR A 189 -0.98 -2.40 25.13
CA THR A 189 -1.21 -3.43 26.15
C THR A 189 -0.02 -3.58 27.10
N SER A 190 1.13 -3.00 26.78
CA SER A 190 2.25 -2.94 27.73
C SER A 190 1.89 -1.95 28.85
N PRO A 191 1.88 -2.38 30.13
CA PRO A 191 1.76 -1.44 31.23
C PRO A 191 2.91 -0.41 31.10
N SER A 192 2.57 0.89 31.15
CA SER A 192 3.58 1.95 31.33
C SER A 192 4.52 1.51 32.44
N PRO A 193 5.83 1.58 32.27
CA PRO A 193 6.71 1.46 33.45
C PRO A 193 6.23 2.51 34.45
N ARG A 194 5.57 2.07 35.50
CA ARG A 194 5.28 2.94 36.62
C ARG A 194 6.60 3.21 37.29
N ASP A 195 6.93 4.48 37.42
CA ASP A 195 8.01 5.03 38.21
C ASP A 195 8.17 4.38 39.58
#